data_09009e30d114e1bc0d44fd9cb9a05d1a
#
_entry.id   09009e30d114e1bc0d44fd9cb9a05d1a
#
_cell.length_a   1.000
_cell.length_b   1.000
_cell.length_c   1.000
_cell.angle_alpha   90.00
_cell.angle_beta   90.00
_cell.angle_gamma   90.00
#
_symmetry.space_group_name_H-M   'P 1'
#
loop_
_entity.id
_entity.type
_entity.pdbx_description
1 polymer ?
#
loop_
_entity_poly.entity_id
_entity_poly.type
_entity_poly.pdbx_seq_one_letter_code
_entity_poly.pdbx_strand_id
1 'polypeptide(L)'
;ISWSDDLRKLIVHTDSSEDSGTYWFVNVDTGSAVDIGWDYPSIRSAQVGQFKMIEYKAADGLTISAVLTLPPAKPARKLPLVVLPHGGPQVRDYPRFNWEAQAYASRGYAVLQPNFRGSSGYGLKFRDAGFGQWGRKMQTDLSDGVAALVDQGVVDASRVGIVGGSYGGYAALAGVTVQQGVYRCAVSFAGVTDPKYLIREARQDRQRDAERYWKKYL
;
A
#
# COMPACT_ATOMS: atom_id res chain seq x y z
N ILE A 1 5.36 18.56 -8.06
CA ILE A 1 5.60 19.99 -8.28
C ILE A 1 6.30 20.13 -9.63
N SER A 2 5.81 21.03 -10.48
CA SER A 2 6.47 21.51 -11.70
C SER A 2 6.65 23.03 -11.61
N TRP A 3 7.64 23.57 -12.31
CA TRP A 3 7.98 25.01 -12.20
C TRP A 3 8.43 25.58 -13.53
N SER A 4 8.29 26.92 -13.67
CA SER A 4 8.86 27.69 -14.76
C SER A 4 10.38 27.84 -14.61
N ASP A 5 11.09 28.12 -15.70
CA ASP A 5 12.57 28.25 -15.70
C ASP A 5 13.10 29.27 -14.67
N ASP A 6 12.34 30.33 -14.44
CA ASP A 6 12.66 31.38 -13.46
C ASP A 6 12.19 31.05 -12.02
N LEU A 7 11.61 29.87 -11.80
CA LEU A 7 11.06 29.36 -10.51
C LEU A 7 9.97 30.26 -9.91
N ARG A 8 9.36 31.16 -10.68
CA ARG A 8 8.36 32.11 -10.16
C ARG A 8 6.93 31.64 -10.32
N LYS A 9 6.71 30.62 -11.14
CA LYS A 9 5.40 29.99 -11.34
C LYS A 9 5.52 28.50 -11.10
N LEU A 10 4.63 27.97 -10.25
CA LEU A 10 4.65 26.56 -9.88
C LEU A 10 3.29 25.94 -10.17
N ILE A 11 3.30 24.67 -10.56
CA ILE A 11 2.14 23.78 -10.43
C ILE A 11 2.42 22.88 -9.23
N VAL A 12 1.55 22.93 -8.25
CA VAL A 12 1.64 22.14 -7.02
C VAL A 12 0.44 21.19 -6.98
N HIS A 13 0.69 19.93 -6.71
CA HIS A 13 -0.37 18.95 -6.43
C HIS A 13 -0.40 18.67 -4.94
N THR A 14 -1.59 18.70 -4.36
CA THR A 14 -1.85 18.36 -2.95
C THR A 14 -2.93 17.30 -2.87
N ASP A 15 -2.83 16.43 -1.88
CA ASP A 15 -3.88 15.51 -1.47
C ASP A 15 -3.90 15.36 0.05
N SER A 16 -5.05 14.96 0.61
CA SER A 16 -5.23 14.77 2.04
C SER A 16 -6.42 13.86 2.32
N SER A 17 -6.71 13.61 3.60
CA SER A 17 -7.96 12.93 4.01
C SER A 17 -9.24 13.78 3.81
N GLU A 18 -9.11 14.96 3.27
CA GLU A 18 -10.22 15.87 2.93
C GLU A 18 -10.17 16.32 1.46
N ASP A 19 -9.10 15.94 0.74
CA ASP A 19 -8.84 16.34 -0.63
C ASP A 19 -8.39 15.13 -1.45
N SER A 20 -9.14 14.80 -2.49
CA SER A 20 -8.85 13.68 -3.38
C SER A 20 -7.75 13.94 -4.42
N GLY A 21 -7.18 15.15 -4.40
CA GLY A 21 -6.10 15.60 -5.27
C GLY A 21 -6.46 16.90 -5.99
N THR A 22 -5.77 17.99 -5.64
CA THR A 22 -5.97 19.32 -6.21
C THR A 22 -4.68 19.82 -6.85
N TYR A 23 -4.77 20.37 -8.04
CA TYR A 23 -3.69 21.08 -8.72
C TYR A 23 -3.84 22.57 -8.52
N TRP A 24 -2.77 23.20 -8.08
CA TRP A 24 -2.67 24.62 -7.80
C TRP A 24 -1.70 25.29 -8.75
N PHE A 25 -2.10 26.41 -9.33
CA PHE A 25 -1.16 27.37 -9.93
C PHE A 25 -0.72 28.35 -8.84
N VAL A 26 0.56 28.37 -8.56
CA VAL A 26 1.16 29.26 -7.57
C VAL A 26 2.03 30.30 -8.27
N ASN A 27 1.75 31.56 -8.00
CA ASN A 27 2.59 32.69 -8.42
C ASN A 27 3.40 33.18 -7.22
N VAL A 28 4.71 32.95 -7.25
CA VAL A 28 5.63 33.27 -6.15
C VAL A 28 5.76 34.78 -5.95
N ASP A 29 5.70 35.58 -7.03
CA ASP A 29 5.84 37.04 -6.94
C ASP A 29 4.70 37.70 -6.19
N THR A 30 3.49 37.20 -6.38
CA THR A 30 2.27 37.74 -5.74
C THR A 30 1.87 36.98 -4.48
N GLY A 31 2.50 35.81 -4.22
CA GLY A 31 2.12 34.93 -3.13
C GLY A 31 0.71 34.31 -3.31
N SER A 32 0.17 34.29 -4.54
CA SER A 32 -1.17 33.75 -4.81
C SER A 32 -1.12 32.29 -5.21
N ALA A 33 -2.14 31.52 -4.79
CA ALA A 33 -2.40 30.16 -5.22
C ALA A 33 -3.86 30.07 -5.68
N VAL A 34 -4.09 29.47 -6.85
CA VAL A 34 -5.40 29.27 -7.43
C VAL A 34 -5.52 27.81 -7.85
N ASP A 35 -6.62 27.14 -7.53
CA ASP A 35 -6.92 25.79 -7.98
C ASP A 35 -7.19 25.80 -9.50
N ILE A 36 -6.59 24.86 -10.22
CA ILE A 36 -6.68 24.76 -11.67
C ILE A 36 -7.17 23.39 -12.15
N GLY A 37 -7.35 22.45 -11.25
CA GLY A 37 -7.85 21.11 -11.59
C GLY A 37 -7.82 20.15 -10.41
N TRP A 38 -8.51 19.03 -10.59
CA TRP A 38 -8.67 17.99 -9.58
C TRP A 38 -8.45 16.61 -10.20
N ASP A 39 -7.85 15.68 -9.44
CA ASP A 39 -7.73 14.28 -9.87
C ASP A 39 -9.12 13.61 -9.95
N TYR A 40 -9.97 13.88 -8.96
CA TYR A 40 -11.30 13.28 -8.84
C TYR A 40 -12.37 14.34 -8.52
N PRO A 41 -12.78 15.15 -9.51
CA PRO A 41 -13.66 16.30 -9.27
C PRO A 41 -15.05 15.91 -8.74
N SER A 42 -15.45 14.64 -8.90
CA SER A 42 -16.75 14.14 -8.40
C SER A 42 -16.69 13.65 -6.94
N ILE A 43 -15.49 13.53 -6.34
CA ILE A 43 -15.33 13.07 -4.96
C ILE A 43 -15.36 14.28 -4.02
N ARG A 44 -16.34 14.30 -3.12
CA ARG A 44 -16.45 15.33 -2.08
C ARG A 44 -15.64 14.93 -0.84
N SER A 45 -15.13 15.89 -0.09
CA SER A 45 -14.37 15.67 1.16
C SER A 45 -15.06 14.71 2.14
N ALA A 46 -16.39 14.82 2.30
CA ALA A 46 -17.15 13.93 3.16
C ALA A 46 -17.18 12.46 2.71
N GLN A 47 -16.75 12.15 1.50
CA GLN A 47 -16.67 10.79 0.95
C GLN A 47 -15.26 10.20 1.10
N VAL A 48 -14.27 11.02 1.47
CA VAL A 48 -12.89 10.60 1.67
C VAL A 48 -12.72 10.00 3.07
N GLY A 49 -12.23 8.77 3.13
CA GLY A 49 -11.89 8.11 4.38
C GLY A 49 -10.63 8.68 4.99
N GLN A 50 -10.61 8.82 6.30
CA GLN A 50 -9.43 9.25 7.03
C GLN A 50 -8.32 8.22 6.90
N PHE A 51 -7.10 8.67 6.60
CA PHE A 51 -5.94 7.79 6.53
C PHE A 51 -4.78 8.30 7.40
N LYS A 52 -4.03 7.39 7.96
CA LYS A 52 -2.89 7.69 8.82
C LYS A 52 -1.83 6.61 8.76
N MET A 53 -0.59 7.00 9.09
CA MET A 53 0.45 6.01 9.40
C MET A 53 0.17 5.37 10.74
N ILE A 54 0.34 4.06 10.78
CA ILE A 54 0.37 3.26 12.02
C ILE A 54 1.63 2.40 12.03
N GLU A 55 1.96 1.89 13.20
CA GLU A 55 3.03 0.90 13.37
C GLU A 55 2.52 -0.28 14.18
N TYR A 56 3.02 -1.46 13.86
CA TYR A 56 2.80 -2.68 14.63
C TYR A 56 4.06 -3.53 14.65
N LYS A 57 4.11 -4.51 15.53
CA LYS A 57 5.22 -5.46 15.63
C LYS A 57 4.88 -6.73 14.86
N ALA A 58 5.78 -7.14 13.98
CA ALA A 58 5.81 -8.49 13.46
C ALA A 58 6.12 -9.48 14.59
N ALA A 59 5.78 -10.75 14.41
CA ALA A 59 5.99 -11.81 15.40
C ALA A 59 7.46 -11.94 15.85
N ASP A 60 8.43 -11.55 15.01
CA ASP A 60 9.86 -11.55 15.33
C ASP A 60 10.37 -10.21 15.91
N GLY A 61 9.45 -9.29 16.24
CA GLY A 61 9.76 -8.00 16.85
C GLY A 61 10.10 -6.88 15.87
N LEU A 62 10.17 -7.14 14.55
CA LEU A 62 10.41 -6.10 13.56
C LEU A 62 9.23 -5.11 13.55
N THR A 63 9.54 -3.81 13.57
CA THR A 63 8.49 -2.78 13.42
C THR A 63 8.10 -2.66 11.96
N ILE A 64 6.81 -2.79 11.68
CA ILE A 64 6.21 -2.61 10.36
C ILE A 64 5.36 -1.34 10.38
N SER A 65 5.64 -0.41 9.49
CA SER A 65 4.79 0.76 9.25
C SER A 65 3.72 0.43 8.22
N ALA A 66 2.54 0.98 8.35
CA ALA A 66 1.45 0.78 7.41
C ALA A 66 0.58 2.04 7.29
N VAL A 67 -0.07 2.21 6.15
CA VAL A 67 -1.17 3.17 6.02
C VAL A 67 -2.48 2.47 6.40
N LEU A 68 -3.21 3.03 7.33
CA LEU A 68 -4.57 2.61 7.69
C LEU A 68 -5.55 3.65 7.20
N THR A 69 -6.43 3.25 6.27
CA THR A 69 -7.56 4.06 5.81
C THR A 69 -8.84 3.55 6.47
N LEU A 70 -9.61 4.46 7.06
CA LEU A 70 -10.87 4.15 7.74
C LEU A 70 -12.05 4.67 6.91
N PRO A 71 -13.21 4.01 6.96
CA PRO A 71 -14.39 4.46 6.23
C PRO A 71 -14.86 5.82 6.75
N PRO A 72 -15.33 6.72 5.86
CA PRO A 72 -15.90 7.99 6.29
C PRO A 72 -17.14 7.76 7.16
N ALA A 73 -17.34 8.65 8.14
CA ALA A 73 -18.52 8.68 9.01
C ALA A 73 -18.86 7.38 9.76
N LYS A 74 -17.91 6.45 9.91
CA LYS A 74 -18.11 5.23 10.70
C LYS A 74 -17.10 5.14 11.85
N PRO A 75 -17.52 4.65 13.03
CA PRO A 75 -16.59 4.40 14.12
C PRO A 75 -15.61 3.27 13.74
N ALA A 76 -14.35 3.43 14.14
CA ALA A 76 -13.30 2.44 13.93
C ALA A 76 -13.44 1.26 14.92
N ARG A 77 -14.52 0.50 14.79
CA ARG A 77 -14.84 -0.62 15.68
C ARG A 77 -15.45 -1.76 14.90
N LYS A 78 -14.81 -2.95 15.01
CA LYS A 78 -15.27 -4.20 14.36
C LYS A 78 -15.61 -4.03 12.88
N LEU A 79 -14.76 -3.31 12.16
CA LEU A 79 -14.92 -3.09 10.73
C LEU A 79 -14.48 -4.32 9.92
N PRO A 80 -15.06 -4.58 8.75
CA PRO A 80 -14.45 -5.48 7.78
C PRO A 80 -13.14 -4.86 7.28
N LEU A 81 -12.15 -5.70 6.96
CA LEU A 81 -10.82 -5.27 6.54
C LEU A 81 -10.50 -5.74 5.13
N VAL A 82 -9.91 -4.88 4.35
CA VAL A 82 -9.11 -5.24 3.16
C VAL A 82 -7.64 -4.98 3.46
N VAL A 83 -6.82 -6.03 3.37
CA VAL A 83 -5.36 -5.89 3.35
C VAL A 83 -4.95 -5.67 1.90
N LEU A 84 -4.23 -4.58 1.64
CA LEU A 84 -3.86 -4.13 0.30
C LEU A 84 -2.33 -4.00 0.20
N PRO A 85 -1.59 -5.12 0.07
CA PRO A 85 -0.14 -5.09 -0.08
C PRO A 85 0.25 -4.51 -1.44
N HIS A 86 1.20 -3.58 -1.43
CA HIS A 86 1.75 -2.99 -2.66
C HIS A 86 2.53 -4.00 -3.51
N GLY A 87 2.72 -3.67 -4.78
CA GLY A 87 3.60 -4.38 -5.71
C GLY A 87 5.08 -4.16 -5.42
N GLY A 88 5.93 -4.51 -6.36
CA GLY A 88 7.38 -4.32 -6.25
C GLY A 88 8.16 -5.62 -6.06
N PRO A 89 8.62 -6.00 -4.85
CA PRO A 89 8.28 -5.52 -3.50
C PRO A 89 9.03 -4.28 -3.00
N GLN A 90 10.09 -3.81 -3.70
CA GLN A 90 10.93 -2.67 -3.27
C GLN A 90 10.30 -1.30 -3.53
N VAL A 91 9.04 -1.13 -3.20
CA VAL A 91 8.36 0.18 -3.16
C VAL A 91 7.78 0.40 -1.76
N ARG A 92 6.99 1.42 -1.55
CA ARG A 92 6.23 1.63 -0.30
C ARG A 92 4.98 2.44 -0.54
N ASP A 93 4.01 2.26 0.33
CA ASP A 93 2.85 3.11 0.44
C ASP A 93 3.14 4.33 1.34
N TYR A 94 2.47 5.44 1.03
CA TYR A 94 2.55 6.71 1.72
C TYR A 94 1.17 7.11 2.25
N PRO A 95 1.09 7.91 3.33
CA PRO A 95 -0.17 8.45 3.83
C PRO A 95 -0.67 9.56 2.90
N ARG A 96 -1.29 9.16 1.78
CA ARG A 96 -1.87 10.04 0.77
C ARG A 96 -3.18 9.48 0.26
N PHE A 97 -3.93 10.27 -0.49
CA PHE A 97 -5.10 9.77 -1.19
C PHE A 97 -4.72 8.62 -2.12
N ASN A 98 -5.26 7.45 -1.85
CA ASN A 98 -5.12 6.26 -2.70
C ASN A 98 -6.52 5.85 -3.15
N TRP A 99 -6.79 5.95 -4.45
CA TRP A 99 -8.12 5.71 -5.01
C TRP A 99 -8.68 4.32 -4.71
N GLU A 100 -7.80 3.30 -4.70
CA GLU A 100 -8.21 1.92 -4.44
C GLU A 100 -8.58 1.73 -2.96
N ALA A 101 -7.74 2.20 -2.04
CA ALA A 101 -8.05 2.20 -0.61
C ALA A 101 -9.33 2.99 -0.31
N GLN A 102 -9.51 4.15 -0.94
CA GLN A 102 -10.70 4.97 -0.78
C GLN A 102 -11.96 4.31 -1.36
N ALA A 103 -11.83 3.56 -2.47
CA ALA A 103 -12.94 2.80 -3.03
C ALA A 103 -13.47 1.74 -2.07
N TYR A 104 -12.60 1.04 -1.34
CA TYR A 104 -13.02 0.12 -0.28
C TYR A 104 -13.53 0.86 0.95
N ALA A 105 -12.85 1.92 1.38
CA ALA A 105 -13.26 2.70 2.54
C ALA A 105 -14.66 3.31 2.36
N SER A 106 -14.98 3.83 1.18
CA SER A 106 -16.32 4.37 0.87
C SER A 106 -17.45 3.33 1.00
N ARG A 107 -17.10 2.04 0.94
CA ARG A 107 -18.04 0.92 1.11
C ARG A 107 -18.05 0.38 2.54
N GLY A 108 -17.32 1.02 3.44
CA GLY A 108 -17.34 0.73 4.88
C GLY A 108 -16.28 -0.26 5.35
N TYR A 109 -15.26 -0.54 4.54
CA TYR A 109 -14.11 -1.34 4.94
C TYR A 109 -13.03 -0.45 5.58
N ALA A 110 -12.34 -0.96 6.59
CA ALA A 110 -10.99 -0.50 6.89
C ALA A 110 -10.04 -1.05 5.80
N VAL A 111 -9.01 -0.29 5.45
CA VAL A 111 -7.98 -0.74 4.50
C VAL A 111 -6.62 -0.60 5.13
N LEU A 112 -5.86 -1.69 5.16
CA LEU A 112 -4.49 -1.73 5.66
C LEU A 112 -3.53 -1.91 4.49
N GLN A 113 -2.62 -0.95 4.29
CA GLN A 113 -1.55 -0.99 3.31
C GLN A 113 -0.20 -1.16 4.04
N PRO A 114 0.24 -2.40 4.29
CA PRO A 114 1.46 -2.66 5.03
C PRO A 114 2.71 -2.36 4.19
N ASN A 115 3.66 -1.63 4.75
CA ASN A 115 5.02 -1.57 4.24
C ASN A 115 5.83 -2.71 4.87
N PHE A 116 5.59 -3.93 4.40
CA PHE A 116 6.21 -5.16 4.88
C PHE A 116 7.73 -5.14 4.68
N ARG A 117 8.47 -6.00 5.38
CA ARG A 117 9.93 -6.13 5.17
C ARG A 117 10.26 -6.31 3.69
N GLY A 118 11.32 -5.67 3.22
CA GLY A 118 11.64 -5.57 1.79
C GLY A 118 11.17 -4.28 1.14
N SER A 119 10.23 -3.53 1.75
CA SER A 119 9.80 -2.22 1.27
C SER A 119 10.92 -1.20 1.30
N SER A 120 10.88 -0.22 0.38
CA SER A 120 11.87 0.85 0.30
C SER A 120 11.63 1.96 1.32
N GLY A 121 12.68 2.78 1.59
CA GLY A 121 12.57 3.97 2.41
C GLY A 121 12.68 3.78 3.93
N TYR A 122 12.90 2.55 4.39
CA TYR A 122 13.11 2.19 5.80
C TYR A 122 14.56 1.75 6.11
N GLY A 123 15.47 2.06 5.18
CA GLY A 123 16.88 1.72 5.27
C GLY A 123 17.23 0.32 4.71
N LEU A 124 18.54 0.10 4.51
CA LEU A 124 19.03 -1.11 3.85
C LEU A 124 18.72 -2.39 4.65
N LYS A 125 18.82 -2.34 5.98
CA LYS A 125 18.53 -3.50 6.84
C LYS A 125 17.09 -3.97 6.69
N PHE A 126 16.14 -3.04 6.60
CA PHE A 126 14.73 -3.37 6.43
C PHE A 126 14.45 -3.94 5.04
N ARG A 127 15.05 -3.35 4.01
CA ARG A 127 14.98 -3.87 2.64
C ARG A 127 15.55 -5.28 2.55
N ASP A 128 16.76 -5.50 3.09
CA ASP A 128 17.47 -6.77 2.99
C ASP A 128 16.81 -7.87 3.84
N ALA A 129 16.06 -7.50 4.89
CA ALA A 129 15.23 -8.43 5.65
C ALA A 129 14.12 -9.10 4.82
N GLY A 130 13.80 -8.56 3.64
CA GLY A 130 12.86 -9.16 2.68
C GLY A 130 13.48 -10.21 1.77
N PHE A 131 14.82 -10.31 1.67
CA PHE A 131 15.46 -11.26 0.77
C PHE A 131 15.18 -12.71 1.19
N GLY A 132 14.75 -13.55 0.23
CA GLY A 132 14.38 -14.93 0.47
C GLY A 132 13.13 -15.11 1.36
N GLN A 133 12.30 -14.09 1.51
CA GLN A 133 11.16 -14.10 2.42
C GLN A 133 9.77 -14.07 1.74
N TRP A 134 9.71 -14.27 0.43
CA TRP A 134 8.44 -14.43 -0.27
C TRP A 134 7.69 -15.66 0.26
N GLY A 135 6.41 -15.48 0.58
CA GLY A 135 5.55 -16.52 1.19
C GLY A 135 5.97 -16.93 2.62
N ARG A 136 6.93 -16.24 3.21
CA ARG A 136 7.44 -16.45 4.58
C ARG A 136 7.20 -15.23 5.45
N LYS A 137 8.25 -14.60 5.98
CA LYS A 137 8.12 -13.43 6.87
C LYS A 137 7.49 -12.21 6.20
N MET A 138 7.70 -11.99 4.91
CA MET A 138 6.99 -10.95 4.17
C MET A 138 5.48 -11.19 4.18
N GLN A 139 5.04 -12.46 4.17
CA GLN A 139 3.63 -12.81 4.26
C GLN A 139 3.10 -12.67 5.69
N THR A 140 3.87 -13.10 6.70
CA THR A 140 3.43 -12.97 8.10
C THR A 140 3.38 -11.53 8.57
N ASP A 141 4.24 -10.63 8.03
CA ASP A 141 4.13 -9.20 8.30
C ASP A 141 2.74 -8.65 7.99
N LEU A 142 2.07 -9.16 6.94
CA LEU A 142 0.72 -8.75 6.58
C LEU A 142 -0.32 -9.23 7.61
N SER A 143 -0.25 -10.48 8.02
CA SER A 143 -1.18 -11.06 9.00
C SER A 143 -0.94 -10.54 10.41
N ASP A 144 0.29 -10.19 10.77
CA ASP A 144 0.60 -9.54 12.05
C ASP A 144 -0.09 -8.16 12.14
N GLY A 145 -0.19 -7.44 11.02
CA GLY A 145 -0.98 -6.21 10.94
C GLY A 145 -2.49 -6.43 11.12
N VAL A 146 -3.02 -7.53 10.58
CA VAL A 146 -4.41 -7.94 10.84
C VAL A 146 -4.62 -8.21 12.32
N ALA A 147 -3.74 -9.03 12.94
CA ALA A 147 -3.82 -9.37 14.36
C ALA A 147 -3.78 -8.10 15.23
N ALA A 148 -2.86 -7.18 14.96
CA ALA A 148 -2.76 -5.93 15.71
C ALA A 148 -4.04 -5.08 15.65
N LEU A 149 -4.72 -5.01 14.50
CA LEU A 149 -5.98 -4.27 14.37
C LEU A 149 -7.17 -5.01 15.02
N VAL A 150 -7.15 -6.34 15.05
CA VAL A 150 -8.15 -7.15 15.75
C VAL A 150 -8.00 -6.96 17.26
N ASP A 151 -6.79 -7.02 17.81
CA ASP A 151 -6.49 -6.82 19.22
C ASP A 151 -6.90 -5.42 19.71
N GLN A 152 -6.74 -4.40 18.85
CA GLN A 152 -7.22 -3.04 19.11
C GLN A 152 -8.74 -2.90 18.99
N GLY A 153 -9.48 -3.94 18.58
CA GLY A 153 -10.92 -3.93 18.39
C GLY A 153 -11.39 -3.12 17.17
N VAL A 154 -10.48 -2.66 16.32
CA VAL A 154 -10.78 -1.90 15.09
C VAL A 154 -11.42 -2.79 14.04
N VAL A 155 -10.91 -4.03 13.89
CA VAL A 155 -11.27 -4.96 12.83
C VAL A 155 -11.96 -6.21 13.40
N ASP A 156 -12.87 -6.78 12.60
CA ASP A 156 -13.49 -8.08 12.84
C ASP A 156 -12.67 -9.17 12.11
N ALA A 157 -12.03 -10.05 12.87
CA ALA A 157 -11.22 -11.16 12.35
C ALA A 157 -11.99 -12.10 11.41
N SER A 158 -13.31 -12.14 11.52
CA SER A 158 -14.14 -12.98 10.63
C SER A 158 -14.40 -12.37 9.25
N ARG A 159 -14.02 -11.11 9.03
CA ARG A 159 -14.34 -10.33 7.82
C ARG A 159 -13.10 -9.65 7.24
N VAL A 160 -12.06 -10.44 6.95
CA VAL A 160 -10.78 -9.96 6.40
C VAL A 160 -10.59 -10.52 5.00
N GLY A 161 -10.38 -9.65 4.02
CA GLY A 161 -9.98 -9.99 2.66
C GLY A 161 -8.58 -9.45 2.36
N ILE A 162 -7.95 -9.98 1.31
CA ILE A 162 -6.66 -9.49 0.80
C ILE A 162 -6.77 -9.24 -0.70
N VAL A 163 -6.28 -8.11 -1.15
CA VAL A 163 -6.33 -7.69 -2.57
C VAL A 163 -4.97 -7.14 -2.95
N GLY A 164 -4.46 -7.48 -4.13
CA GLY A 164 -3.20 -6.90 -4.56
C GLY A 164 -2.85 -7.16 -6.02
N GLY A 165 -1.94 -6.33 -6.52
CA GLY A 165 -1.38 -6.42 -7.86
C GLY A 165 0.09 -6.82 -7.87
N SER A 166 0.56 -7.48 -8.92
CA SER A 166 1.98 -7.86 -9.09
C SER A 166 2.49 -8.69 -7.88
N TYR A 167 3.52 -8.21 -7.15
CA TYR A 167 3.92 -8.85 -5.88
C TYR A 167 2.77 -8.91 -4.88
N GLY A 168 1.97 -7.84 -4.75
CA GLY A 168 0.78 -7.83 -3.90
C GLY A 168 -0.25 -8.90 -4.31
N GLY A 169 -0.35 -9.18 -5.61
CA GLY A 169 -1.15 -10.28 -6.14
C GLY A 169 -0.62 -11.67 -5.74
N TYR A 170 0.71 -11.86 -5.75
CA TYR A 170 1.34 -13.04 -5.17
C TYR A 170 1.00 -13.17 -3.68
N ALA A 171 1.15 -12.09 -2.92
CA ALA A 171 0.85 -12.08 -1.49
C ALA A 171 -0.63 -12.40 -1.20
N ALA A 172 -1.55 -11.93 -2.05
CA ALA A 172 -2.97 -12.26 -1.94
C ALA A 172 -3.22 -13.77 -2.13
N LEU A 173 -2.60 -14.39 -3.15
CA LEU A 173 -2.71 -15.83 -3.37
C LEU A 173 -2.04 -16.63 -2.24
N ALA A 174 -0.85 -16.23 -1.80
CA ALA A 174 -0.14 -16.86 -0.68
C ALA A 174 -0.95 -16.77 0.63
N GLY A 175 -1.69 -15.68 0.82
CA GLY A 175 -2.56 -15.47 1.98
C GLY A 175 -3.66 -16.50 2.15
N VAL A 176 -4.17 -17.07 1.06
CA VAL A 176 -5.26 -18.08 1.09
C VAL A 176 -4.78 -19.51 0.78
N THR A 177 -3.52 -19.68 0.35
CA THR A 177 -2.96 -20.99 0.04
C THR A 177 -1.92 -21.44 1.07
N VAL A 178 -0.93 -20.59 1.36
CA VAL A 178 0.17 -20.89 2.29
C VAL A 178 -0.21 -20.52 3.73
N GLN A 179 -0.93 -19.41 3.91
CA GLN A 179 -1.31 -18.87 5.21
C GLN A 179 -2.83 -18.95 5.41
N GLN A 180 -3.34 -20.17 5.58
CA GLN A 180 -4.78 -20.39 5.73
C GLN A 180 -5.35 -19.82 7.02
N GLY A 181 -6.64 -19.45 7.01
CA GLY A 181 -7.42 -19.08 8.19
C GLY A 181 -7.45 -17.59 8.54
N VAL A 182 -6.60 -16.76 7.95
CA VAL A 182 -6.59 -15.31 8.17
C VAL A 182 -7.59 -14.59 7.26
N TYR A 183 -7.56 -14.92 5.97
CA TYR A 183 -8.34 -14.23 4.95
C TYR A 183 -9.53 -15.06 4.49
N ARG A 184 -10.70 -14.41 4.30
CA ARG A 184 -11.93 -15.04 3.79
C ARG A 184 -11.99 -15.07 2.28
N CYS A 185 -11.32 -14.13 1.63
CA CYS A 185 -11.22 -14.05 0.17
C CYS A 185 -9.91 -13.37 -0.22
N ALA A 186 -9.47 -13.64 -1.44
CA ALA A 186 -8.32 -13.02 -2.06
C ALA A 186 -8.66 -12.58 -3.47
N VAL A 187 -8.15 -11.42 -3.88
CA VAL A 187 -8.18 -10.95 -5.27
C VAL A 187 -6.75 -10.66 -5.70
N SER A 188 -6.35 -11.28 -6.79
CA SER A 188 -5.04 -11.10 -7.40
C SER A 188 -5.21 -10.60 -8.83
N PHE A 189 -4.60 -9.48 -9.15
CA PHE A 189 -4.53 -9.02 -10.54
C PHE A 189 -3.07 -8.90 -10.97
N ALA A 190 -2.74 -9.42 -12.14
CA ALA A 190 -1.37 -9.51 -12.63
C ALA A 190 -0.37 -10.06 -11.59
N GLY A 191 -0.84 -10.96 -10.71
CA GLY A 191 -0.05 -11.54 -9.63
C GLY A 191 0.95 -12.56 -10.14
N VAL A 192 2.12 -12.62 -9.48
CA VAL A 192 3.13 -13.62 -9.76
C VAL A 192 2.66 -14.97 -9.23
N THR A 193 2.31 -15.90 -10.10
CA THR A 193 1.82 -17.23 -9.71
C THR A 193 2.93 -18.29 -9.62
N ASP A 194 4.01 -18.13 -10.38
CA ASP A 194 5.23 -18.93 -10.30
C ASP A 194 6.48 -18.02 -10.14
N PRO A 195 6.93 -17.78 -8.89
CA PRO A 195 8.11 -16.95 -8.66
C PRO A 195 9.36 -17.43 -9.40
N LYS A 196 9.52 -18.73 -9.62
CA LYS A 196 10.67 -19.29 -10.37
C LYS A 196 10.62 -18.91 -11.85
N TYR A 197 9.44 -18.64 -12.38
CA TYR A 197 9.26 -18.16 -13.75
C TYR A 197 9.98 -16.84 -13.97
N LEU A 198 9.95 -15.92 -13.00
CA LEU A 198 10.66 -14.63 -13.10
C LEU A 198 12.17 -14.80 -13.33
N ILE A 199 12.78 -15.77 -12.66
CA ILE A 199 14.21 -16.07 -12.87
C ILE A 199 14.45 -16.68 -14.25
N ARG A 200 13.58 -17.59 -14.71
CA ARG A 200 13.68 -18.24 -16.02
C ARG A 200 13.55 -17.23 -17.14
N GLU A 201 12.53 -16.35 -17.06
CA GLU A 201 12.27 -15.29 -18.03
C GLU A 201 13.45 -14.31 -18.11
N ALA A 202 13.90 -13.77 -16.97
CA ALA A 202 15.03 -12.86 -16.93
C ALA A 202 16.31 -13.48 -17.52
N ARG A 203 16.50 -14.80 -17.37
CA ARG A 203 17.61 -15.54 -17.97
C ARG A 203 17.46 -15.70 -19.49
N GLN A 204 16.24 -16.02 -19.97
CA GLN A 204 15.95 -16.17 -21.39
C GLN A 204 16.14 -14.85 -22.12
N ASP A 205 15.69 -13.75 -21.52
CA ASP A 205 15.79 -12.39 -22.09
C ASP A 205 17.17 -11.75 -21.87
N ARG A 206 18.13 -12.50 -21.31
CA ARG A 206 19.50 -12.06 -20.99
C ARG A 206 19.56 -10.83 -20.06
N GLN A 207 18.55 -10.62 -19.24
CA GLN A 207 18.45 -9.53 -18.28
C GLN A 207 19.20 -9.89 -16.98
N ARG A 208 20.53 -9.82 -16.99
CA ARG A 208 21.40 -10.26 -15.87
C ARG A 208 21.09 -9.58 -14.53
N ASP A 209 20.72 -8.31 -14.56
CA ASP A 209 20.41 -7.55 -13.34
C ASP A 209 19.05 -7.97 -12.77
N ALA A 210 18.05 -8.21 -13.60
CA ALA A 210 16.77 -8.77 -13.19
C ALA A 210 16.94 -10.19 -12.64
N GLU A 211 17.74 -11.04 -13.28
CA GLU A 211 18.04 -12.39 -12.76
C GLU A 211 18.70 -12.34 -11.39
N ARG A 212 19.69 -11.46 -11.16
CA ARG A 212 20.33 -11.26 -9.85
C ARG A 212 19.34 -10.75 -8.81
N TYR A 213 18.49 -9.82 -9.19
CA TYR A 213 17.47 -9.27 -8.32
C TYR A 213 16.52 -10.37 -7.83
N TRP A 214 15.91 -11.13 -8.74
CA TRP A 214 14.97 -12.20 -8.38
C TRP A 214 15.62 -13.31 -7.55
N LYS A 215 16.87 -13.67 -7.83
CA LYS A 215 17.62 -14.66 -7.02
C LYS A 215 17.84 -14.23 -5.57
N LYS A 216 17.83 -12.93 -5.27
CA LYS A 216 17.94 -12.44 -3.88
C LYS A 216 16.60 -12.52 -3.15
N TYR A 217 15.50 -12.28 -3.86
CA TYR A 217 14.17 -12.23 -3.25
C TYR A 217 13.52 -13.61 -3.10
N LEU A 218 13.84 -14.54 -3.96
CA LEU A 218 13.28 -15.90 -4.01
C LEU A 218 14.21 -16.95 -3.41
#